data_422448f5cbbf917c39430bcb8dfeb771
#
_entry.id   422448f5cbbf917c39430bcb8dfeb771
#
_cell.length_a   1.000
_cell.length_b   1.000
_cell.length_c   1.000
_cell.angle_alpha   90.00
_cell.angle_beta   90.00
_cell.angle_gamma   90.00
#
_symmetry.space_group_name_H-M   'P 1'
#
loop_
_entity.id
_entity.type
_entity.pdbx_description
1 polymer ?
#
loop_
_entity_poly.entity_id
_entity_poly.type
_entity_poly.pdbx_seq_one_letter_code
_entity_poly.pdbx_strand_id
1 'polypeptide(L)'
;VTDPFYVDPHTNELHFYSKHEEIQDVVLYSKYNIFKGEIHLRRRMLGGVFEGSNQPDFSEKDTLFMVQKVPGRLKTVVRSWSDKKYRYFRYFGAKNTYCNVAEVEFYECNDTSALKGSIIGTPLEDTDKGLNYYNVFDGKTKTSFNYSRPSGGWSGLDMGRKVRVDRIVYTPRNRDNYIRPGDTFELLYCDKEWKSMGKKQALSDSLVYSGVPKNTLLLLRNHTRG
;
A
#
# COMPACT_ATOMS: atom_id res chain seq x y z
N VAL A 1 22.64 -2.80 -12.98
CA VAL A 1 22.54 -1.51 -13.69
C VAL A 1 21.96 -0.52 -12.68
N THR A 2 22.81 0.37 -12.15
CA THR A 2 22.38 1.43 -11.24
C THR A 2 21.74 2.54 -12.08
N ASP A 3 20.52 2.92 -11.75
CA ASP A 3 19.91 4.11 -12.32
C ASP A 3 20.72 5.36 -11.94
N PRO A 4 20.88 6.34 -12.83
CA PRO A 4 21.62 7.54 -12.53
C PRO A 4 20.96 8.33 -11.40
N PHE A 5 21.76 8.86 -10.52
CA PHE A 5 21.31 9.67 -9.38
C PHE A 5 22.16 10.93 -9.25
N TYR A 6 21.62 11.99 -8.62
CA TYR A 6 22.40 13.12 -8.16
C TYR A 6 21.89 13.58 -6.77
N VAL A 7 22.75 14.26 -6.03
CA VAL A 7 22.39 14.90 -4.77
C VAL A 7 22.23 16.40 -5.04
N ASP A 8 21.06 16.95 -4.73
CA ASP A 8 20.84 18.39 -4.82
C ASP A 8 21.66 19.08 -3.71
N PRO A 9 22.61 19.97 -4.07
CA PRO A 9 23.49 20.60 -3.08
C PRO A 9 22.79 21.61 -2.16
N HIS A 10 21.61 22.11 -2.55
CA HIS A 10 20.86 23.09 -1.78
C HIS A 10 19.88 22.43 -0.80
N THR A 11 19.24 21.36 -1.23
CA THR A 11 18.25 20.66 -0.40
C THR A 11 18.81 19.43 0.29
N ASN A 12 19.99 18.97 -0.13
CA ASN A 12 20.61 17.71 0.30
C ASN A 12 19.72 16.49 -0.01
N GLU A 13 18.89 16.61 -1.03
CA GLU A 13 18.01 15.55 -1.51
C GLU A 13 18.72 14.68 -2.53
N LEU A 14 18.54 13.36 -2.42
CA LEU A 14 19.06 12.39 -3.37
C LEU A 14 17.99 12.08 -4.41
N HIS A 15 18.29 12.41 -5.66
CA HIS A 15 17.40 12.21 -6.80
C HIS A 15 17.85 11.01 -7.61
N PHE A 16 16.96 10.04 -7.82
CA PHE A 16 17.15 8.93 -8.74
C PHE A 16 16.31 9.16 -9.99
N TYR A 17 16.91 8.99 -11.15
CA TYR A 17 16.23 9.05 -12.43
C TYR A 17 16.00 7.62 -12.93
N SER A 18 14.76 7.24 -13.10
CA SER A 18 14.40 6.03 -13.83
C SER A 18 14.23 6.34 -15.31
N LYS A 19 14.75 5.46 -16.16
CA LYS A 19 14.49 5.53 -17.62
C LYS A 19 13.03 5.17 -17.97
N HIS A 20 12.25 4.70 -17.02
CA HIS A 20 10.84 4.40 -17.19
C HIS A 20 10.01 5.63 -16.85
N GLU A 21 9.18 6.10 -17.77
CA GLU A 21 8.33 7.29 -17.66
C GLU A 21 7.40 7.33 -16.44
N GLU A 22 7.21 6.21 -15.75
CA GLU A 22 6.33 6.09 -14.58
C GLU A 22 6.99 6.48 -13.24
N ILE A 23 8.32 6.66 -13.18
CA ILE A 23 9.04 7.06 -11.96
C ILE A 23 9.88 8.28 -12.29
N GLN A 24 9.29 9.45 -12.08
CA GLN A 24 9.96 10.69 -12.46
C GLN A 24 11.05 11.07 -11.47
N ASP A 25 10.88 10.88 -10.16
CA ASP A 25 11.90 11.18 -9.16
C ASP A 25 11.74 10.29 -7.92
N VAL A 26 12.83 9.75 -7.43
CA VAL A 26 12.91 9.16 -6.10
C VAL A 26 13.71 10.12 -5.22
N VAL A 27 13.06 10.74 -4.25
CA VAL A 27 13.72 11.64 -3.31
C VAL A 27 13.85 10.94 -1.98
N LEU A 28 15.08 10.74 -1.53
CA LEU A 28 15.39 10.24 -0.19
C LEU A 28 15.64 11.42 0.74
N TYR A 29 14.74 11.63 1.69
CA TYR A 29 14.96 12.61 2.75
C TYR A 29 15.73 11.95 3.90
N SER A 30 16.75 12.62 4.41
CA SER A 30 17.56 12.14 5.53
C SER A 30 16.76 11.88 6.83
N LYS A 31 15.56 12.41 6.94
CA LYS A 31 14.63 12.21 8.06
C LYS A 31 13.47 11.26 7.75
N TYR A 32 13.13 11.05 6.49
CA TYR A 32 11.94 10.28 6.11
C TYR A 32 12.21 9.54 4.81
N ASN A 33 12.21 8.21 4.83
CA ASN A 33 12.24 7.40 3.61
C ASN A 33 10.89 7.51 2.89
N ILE A 34 10.68 8.60 2.16
CA ILE A 34 9.50 8.76 1.30
C ILE A 34 9.98 8.65 -0.14
N PHE A 35 9.74 7.51 -0.76
CA PHE A 35 9.91 7.37 -2.20
C PHE A 35 8.74 8.05 -2.91
N LYS A 36 8.99 9.02 -3.79
CA LYS A 36 7.93 9.64 -4.61
C LYS A 36 7.11 8.59 -5.37
N GLY A 37 7.74 7.52 -5.86
CA GLY A 37 7.05 6.40 -6.50
C GLY A 37 6.03 5.70 -5.59
N GLU A 38 6.31 5.57 -4.29
CA GLU A 38 5.36 5.02 -3.32
C GLU A 38 4.18 5.97 -3.09
N ILE A 39 4.44 7.28 -3.02
CA ILE A 39 3.37 8.29 -2.89
C ILE A 39 2.46 8.24 -4.13
N HIS A 40 3.01 8.07 -5.32
CA HIS A 40 2.22 7.93 -6.55
C HIS A 40 1.30 6.70 -6.49
N LEU A 41 1.79 5.54 -6.08
CA LEU A 41 0.97 4.34 -5.91
C LEU A 41 -0.11 4.54 -4.85
N ARG A 42 0.22 5.16 -3.72
CA ARG A 42 -0.73 5.46 -2.64
C ARG A 42 -1.81 6.45 -3.09
N ARG A 43 -1.47 7.46 -3.90
CA ARG A 43 -2.41 8.44 -4.46
C ARG A 43 -3.50 7.78 -5.31
N ARG A 44 -3.25 6.62 -5.90
CA ARG A 44 -4.22 5.86 -6.69
C ARG A 44 -5.42 5.36 -5.86
N MET A 45 -5.33 5.35 -4.54
CA MET A 45 -6.48 5.05 -3.68
C MET A 45 -7.35 6.27 -3.38
N LEU A 46 -6.85 7.51 -3.60
CA LEU A 46 -7.60 8.73 -3.30
C LEU A 46 -8.89 8.80 -4.11
N GLY A 47 -10.02 8.97 -3.43
CA GLY A 47 -11.36 8.96 -4.03
C GLY A 47 -11.95 7.55 -4.23
N GLY A 48 -11.20 6.49 -3.93
CA GLY A 48 -11.73 5.13 -3.89
C GLY A 48 -12.72 4.94 -2.74
N VAL A 49 -13.71 4.08 -2.93
CA VAL A 49 -14.80 3.89 -1.97
C VAL A 49 -14.90 2.44 -1.51
N PHE A 50 -15.20 2.26 -0.24
CA PHE A 50 -15.62 0.98 0.33
C PHE A 50 -17.15 1.00 0.42
N GLU A 51 -17.79 -0.02 -0.12
CA GLU A 51 -19.24 -0.09 -0.25
C GLU A 51 -19.78 -1.39 0.34
N GLY A 52 -21.00 -1.33 0.87
CA GLY A 52 -21.80 -2.47 1.31
C GLY A 52 -23.11 -2.56 0.55
N SER A 53 -23.52 -3.77 0.18
CA SER A 53 -24.76 -4.01 -0.55
C SER A 53 -25.42 -5.33 -0.14
N ASN A 54 -26.73 -5.42 -0.34
CA ASN A 54 -27.48 -6.67 -0.28
C ASN A 54 -27.82 -7.21 -1.68
N GLN A 55 -27.45 -6.46 -2.73
CA GLN A 55 -27.58 -6.87 -4.13
C GLN A 55 -26.19 -7.23 -4.69
N PRO A 56 -26.05 -8.36 -5.40
CA PRO A 56 -24.77 -8.83 -5.91
C PRO A 56 -24.15 -7.90 -6.98
N ASP A 57 -24.97 -7.13 -7.66
CA ASP A 57 -24.56 -6.16 -8.68
C ASP A 57 -24.26 -4.76 -8.11
N PHE A 58 -24.45 -4.58 -6.80
CA PHE A 58 -24.31 -3.29 -6.11
C PHE A 58 -25.20 -2.18 -6.70
N SER A 59 -26.36 -2.53 -7.29
CA SER A 59 -27.36 -1.56 -7.78
C SER A 59 -27.89 -0.69 -6.64
N GLU A 60 -28.10 -1.28 -5.46
CA GLU A 60 -28.38 -0.57 -4.21
C GLU A 60 -27.19 -0.80 -3.26
N LYS A 61 -26.54 0.29 -2.85
CA LYS A 61 -25.36 0.24 -2.01
C LYS A 61 -25.24 1.45 -1.11
N ASP A 62 -24.60 1.27 0.01
CA ASP A 62 -24.20 2.34 0.91
C ASP A 62 -22.68 2.49 0.91
N THR A 63 -22.19 3.72 1.01
CA THR A 63 -20.77 3.98 1.21
C THR A 63 -20.40 3.74 2.67
N LEU A 64 -19.46 2.82 2.89
CA LEU A 64 -18.93 2.51 4.21
C LEU A 64 -17.77 3.44 4.57
N PHE A 65 -16.97 3.81 3.58
CA PHE A 65 -15.87 4.76 3.74
C PHE A 65 -15.39 5.24 2.37
N MET A 66 -14.89 6.47 2.29
CA MET A 66 -14.23 7.02 1.12
C MET A 66 -12.81 7.46 1.49
N VAL A 67 -11.83 7.11 0.67
CA VAL A 67 -10.44 7.52 0.87
C VAL A 67 -10.29 9.01 0.52
N GLN A 68 -10.29 9.87 1.52
CA GLN A 68 -10.25 11.34 1.37
C GLN A 68 -8.84 11.92 1.44
N LYS A 69 -7.86 11.14 1.93
CA LYS A 69 -6.45 11.55 2.03
C LYS A 69 -5.55 10.44 1.50
N VAL A 70 -4.42 10.83 0.92
CA VAL A 70 -3.41 9.86 0.49
C VAL A 70 -2.94 9.05 1.71
N PRO A 71 -3.01 7.71 1.67
CA PRO A 71 -2.57 6.88 2.79
C PRO A 71 -1.10 7.15 3.14
N GLY A 72 -0.85 7.55 4.39
CA GLY A 72 0.51 7.87 4.87
C GLY A 72 1.31 6.66 5.33
N ARG A 73 0.64 5.53 5.60
CA ARG A 73 1.22 4.29 6.14
C ARG A 73 0.94 3.10 5.23
N LEU A 74 1.66 2.01 5.46
CA LEU A 74 1.40 0.74 4.77
C LEU A 74 -0.03 0.26 5.01
N LYS A 75 -0.45 0.18 6.26
CA LYS A 75 -1.82 -0.14 6.64
C LYS A 75 -2.53 1.10 7.17
N THR A 76 -3.73 1.34 6.66
CA THR A 76 -4.62 2.39 7.14
C THR A 76 -5.86 1.74 7.75
N VAL A 77 -6.20 2.15 8.95
CA VAL A 77 -7.36 1.65 9.71
C VAL A 77 -8.39 2.74 9.76
N VAL A 78 -9.62 2.44 9.36
CA VAL A 78 -10.76 3.36 9.38
C VAL A 78 -12.01 2.68 9.93
N ARG A 79 -12.94 3.50 10.44
CA ARG A 79 -14.27 3.01 10.82
C ARG A 79 -15.23 3.11 9.67
N SER A 80 -16.13 2.17 9.59
CA SER A 80 -17.30 2.23 8.69
C SER A 80 -18.22 3.39 9.09
N TRP A 81 -18.79 4.06 8.08
CA TRP A 81 -19.80 5.11 8.30
C TRP A 81 -21.22 4.55 8.43
N SER A 82 -21.40 3.24 8.20
CA SER A 82 -22.71 2.59 8.22
C SER A 82 -22.78 1.52 9.32
N ASP A 83 -23.88 1.52 10.05
CA ASP A 83 -24.20 0.46 11.04
C ASP A 83 -25.08 -0.63 10.47
N LYS A 84 -25.50 -0.55 9.23
CA LYS A 84 -26.35 -1.55 8.57
C LYS A 84 -25.58 -2.84 8.32
N LYS A 85 -26.34 -3.91 8.09
CA LYS A 85 -25.81 -5.22 7.73
C LYS A 85 -25.94 -5.45 6.23
N TYR A 86 -24.84 -5.91 5.60
CA TYR A 86 -24.77 -6.23 4.18
C TYR A 86 -24.22 -7.62 3.98
N ARG A 87 -24.59 -8.24 2.86
CA ARG A 87 -24.01 -9.51 2.41
C ARG A 87 -22.75 -9.31 1.58
N TYR A 88 -22.72 -8.25 0.74
CA TYR A 88 -21.64 -7.97 -0.19
C TYR A 88 -20.87 -6.73 0.23
N PHE A 89 -19.54 -6.81 0.17
CA PHE A 89 -18.64 -5.70 0.45
C PHE A 89 -17.63 -5.57 -0.68
N ARG A 90 -17.27 -4.34 -1.06
CA ARG A 90 -16.22 -4.14 -2.04
C ARG A 90 -15.41 -2.86 -1.78
N TYR A 91 -14.20 -2.85 -2.31
CA TYR A 91 -13.47 -1.64 -2.64
C TYR A 91 -13.67 -1.36 -4.13
N PHE A 92 -14.18 -0.17 -4.45
CA PHE A 92 -14.35 0.31 -5.81
C PHE A 92 -13.32 1.42 -6.06
N GLY A 93 -12.45 1.22 -7.05
CA GLY A 93 -11.35 2.13 -7.37
C GLY A 93 -11.83 3.48 -7.90
N ALA A 94 -11.15 4.55 -7.55
CA ALA A 94 -11.42 5.87 -8.10
C ALA A 94 -11.20 5.91 -9.62
N LYS A 95 -11.75 6.92 -10.29
CA LYS A 95 -11.53 7.12 -11.72
C LYS A 95 -10.06 7.36 -12.02
N ASN A 96 -9.57 6.80 -13.13
CA ASN A 96 -8.18 6.91 -13.60
C ASN A 96 -7.11 6.37 -12.63
N THR A 97 -7.46 5.38 -11.81
CA THR A 97 -6.54 4.80 -10.81
C THR A 97 -6.26 3.33 -11.02
N TYR A 98 -6.91 2.69 -11.99
CA TYR A 98 -6.76 1.25 -12.26
C TYR A 98 -7.11 0.36 -11.04
N CYS A 99 -7.88 0.88 -10.09
CA CYS A 99 -8.22 0.20 -8.83
C CYS A 99 -6.98 -0.38 -8.10
N ASN A 100 -5.89 0.38 -8.06
CA ASN A 100 -4.64 -0.09 -7.47
C ASN A 100 -4.76 -0.22 -5.96
N VAL A 101 -4.79 -1.46 -5.47
CA VAL A 101 -4.85 -1.81 -4.04
C VAL A 101 -4.11 -3.13 -3.82
N ALA A 102 -3.40 -3.26 -2.69
CA ALA A 102 -2.75 -4.51 -2.31
C ALA A 102 -3.67 -5.37 -1.44
N GLU A 103 -4.17 -4.85 -0.32
CA GLU A 103 -4.97 -5.61 0.63
C GLU A 103 -6.14 -4.80 1.16
N VAL A 104 -7.25 -5.49 1.41
CA VAL A 104 -8.43 -4.99 2.13
C VAL A 104 -8.88 -6.04 3.15
N GLU A 105 -9.13 -5.59 4.36
CA GLU A 105 -9.63 -6.42 5.44
C GLU A 105 -10.87 -5.76 6.03
N PHE A 106 -11.98 -6.49 6.15
CA PHE A 106 -13.20 -6.05 6.81
C PHE A 106 -13.34 -6.76 8.15
N TYR A 107 -13.80 -6.04 9.17
CA TYR A 107 -13.95 -6.57 10.53
C TYR A 107 -15.33 -6.27 11.09
N GLU A 108 -15.96 -7.24 11.75
CA GLU A 108 -17.13 -7.01 12.61
C GLU A 108 -16.72 -6.29 13.90
N CYS A 109 -17.68 -5.74 14.61
CA CYS A 109 -17.46 -5.04 15.87
C CYS A 109 -16.79 -5.99 16.90
N ASN A 110 -15.72 -5.53 17.55
CA ASN A 110 -14.95 -6.28 18.55
C ASN A 110 -14.28 -7.57 18.05
N ASP A 111 -14.30 -7.85 16.73
CA ASP A 111 -13.60 -8.99 16.19
C ASP A 111 -12.13 -8.63 15.87
N THR A 112 -11.21 -9.53 16.21
CA THR A 112 -9.79 -9.42 15.90
C THR A 112 -9.44 -10.09 14.58
N SER A 113 -10.31 -10.95 14.07
CA SER A 113 -10.14 -11.69 12.82
C SER A 113 -10.84 -10.97 11.67
N ALA A 114 -10.15 -10.82 10.55
CA ALA A 114 -10.76 -10.31 9.34
C ALA A 114 -11.86 -11.25 8.83
N LEU A 115 -12.94 -10.66 8.37
CA LEU A 115 -14.03 -11.37 7.70
C LEU A 115 -13.51 -12.12 6.48
N LYS A 116 -14.00 -13.32 6.28
CA LYS A 116 -13.70 -14.15 5.12
C LYS A 116 -14.99 -14.53 4.39
N GLY A 117 -14.94 -14.46 3.07
CA GLY A 117 -16.05 -14.79 2.18
C GLY A 117 -15.55 -15.25 0.82
N SER A 118 -16.46 -15.50 -0.10
CA SER A 118 -16.10 -15.74 -1.50
C SER A 118 -15.60 -14.45 -2.13
N ILE A 119 -14.40 -14.48 -2.70
CA ILE A 119 -13.83 -13.28 -3.33
C ILE A 119 -14.53 -13.05 -4.66
N ILE A 120 -15.01 -11.85 -4.87
CA ILE A 120 -15.70 -11.37 -6.07
C ILE A 120 -15.03 -10.11 -6.60
N GLY A 121 -15.15 -9.82 -7.89
CA GLY A 121 -14.53 -8.61 -8.42
C GLY A 121 -14.59 -8.51 -9.94
N THR A 122 -13.97 -7.49 -10.47
CA THR A 122 -13.87 -7.26 -11.92
C THR A 122 -12.78 -8.15 -12.51
N PRO A 123 -13.11 -9.10 -13.41
CA PRO A 123 -12.11 -9.93 -14.08
C PRO A 123 -11.13 -9.09 -14.89
N LEU A 124 -9.88 -9.54 -14.98
CA LEU A 124 -8.89 -9.01 -15.91
C LEU A 124 -9.13 -9.60 -17.30
N GLU A 125 -8.91 -8.80 -18.31
CA GLU A 125 -8.89 -9.25 -19.72
C GLU A 125 -7.62 -10.06 -20.03
N ASP A 126 -6.52 -9.73 -19.33
CA ASP A 126 -5.21 -10.40 -19.44
C ASP A 126 -4.82 -10.95 -18.05
N THR A 127 -4.82 -12.28 -17.92
CA THR A 127 -4.58 -12.97 -16.64
C THR A 127 -3.10 -13.19 -16.33
N ASP A 128 -2.18 -12.92 -17.27
CA ASP A 128 -0.77 -13.33 -17.15
C ASP A 128 0.07 -12.46 -16.20
N LYS A 129 -0.45 -11.32 -15.78
CA LYS A 129 0.32 -10.38 -14.95
C LYS A 129 0.22 -10.62 -13.45
N GLY A 130 -0.53 -11.61 -13.00
CA GLY A 130 -0.69 -11.88 -11.56
C GLY A 130 -1.31 -10.74 -10.74
N LEU A 131 -1.98 -9.77 -11.39
CA LEU A 131 -2.52 -8.55 -10.77
C LEU A 131 -4.03 -8.63 -10.56
N ASN A 132 -4.55 -9.79 -10.23
CA ASN A 132 -5.96 -10.11 -10.16
C ASN A 132 -6.68 -9.53 -8.93
N TYR A 133 -8.02 -9.39 -9.03
CA TYR A 133 -8.84 -8.86 -7.95
C TYR A 133 -8.82 -9.72 -6.68
N TYR A 134 -8.59 -11.02 -6.77
CA TYR A 134 -8.49 -11.90 -5.59
C TYR A 134 -7.21 -11.67 -4.77
N ASN A 135 -6.18 -11.03 -5.33
CA ASN A 135 -4.99 -10.64 -4.58
C ASN A 135 -5.31 -9.67 -3.43
N VAL A 136 -6.44 -8.97 -3.51
CA VAL A 136 -6.85 -7.98 -2.49
C VAL A 136 -7.20 -8.62 -1.15
N PHE A 137 -7.39 -9.95 -1.11
CA PHE A 137 -7.79 -10.70 0.07
C PHE A 137 -6.91 -11.94 0.31
N ASP A 138 -5.69 -11.98 -0.26
CA ASP A 138 -4.79 -13.13 -0.13
C ASP A 138 -3.85 -13.07 1.08
N GLY A 139 -3.90 -11.98 1.85
CA GLY A 139 -3.07 -11.75 3.03
C GLY A 139 -1.63 -11.33 2.72
N LYS A 140 -1.32 -11.00 1.45
CA LYS A 140 0.04 -10.70 1.02
C LYS A 140 0.14 -9.25 0.54
N THR A 141 0.83 -8.41 1.27
CA THR A 141 1.04 -7.01 0.89
C THR A 141 1.91 -6.79 -0.35
N LYS A 142 2.57 -7.85 -0.85
CA LYS A 142 3.40 -7.81 -2.08
C LYS A 142 2.57 -7.98 -3.35
N THR A 143 1.45 -8.67 -3.26
CA THR A 143 0.50 -8.84 -4.35
C THR A 143 -0.43 -7.65 -4.43
N SER A 144 -1.05 -7.44 -5.56
CA SER A 144 -2.00 -6.32 -5.71
C SER A 144 -2.98 -6.55 -6.84
N PHE A 145 -4.08 -5.86 -6.81
CA PHE A 145 -4.96 -5.69 -7.94
C PHE A 145 -4.54 -4.48 -8.77
N ASN A 146 -4.56 -4.63 -10.07
CA ASN A 146 -4.41 -3.55 -11.03
C ASN A 146 -5.33 -3.85 -12.21
N TYR A 147 -6.47 -3.17 -12.24
CA TYR A 147 -7.45 -3.37 -13.31
C TYR A 147 -6.89 -2.98 -14.67
N SER A 148 -7.29 -3.67 -15.74
CA SER A 148 -6.83 -3.42 -17.11
C SER A 148 -7.25 -2.06 -17.66
N ARG A 149 -8.37 -1.52 -17.16
CA ARG A 149 -8.88 -0.20 -17.57
C ARG A 149 -8.70 0.85 -16.47
N PRO A 150 -8.57 2.13 -16.82
CA PRO A 150 -8.32 3.18 -15.84
C PRO A 150 -9.43 3.33 -14.80
N SER A 151 -10.66 2.92 -15.11
CA SER A 151 -11.84 3.10 -14.25
C SER A 151 -12.75 1.87 -14.29
N GLY A 152 -13.57 1.70 -13.24
CA GLY A 152 -14.58 0.63 -13.16
C GLY A 152 -14.08 -0.65 -12.47
N GLY A 153 -12.80 -0.74 -12.10
CA GLY A 153 -12.28 -1.87 -11.35
C GLY A 153 -12.78 -1.90 -9.91
N TRP A 154 -13.04 -3.09 -9.40
CA TRP A 154 -13.40 -3.33 -8.00
C TRP A 154 -13.04 -4.74 -7.56
N SER A 155 -12.87 -4.92 -6.24
CA SER A 155 -12.67 -6.22 -5.60
C SER A 155 -13.44 -6.27 -4.29
N GLY A 156 -14.00 -7.42 -3.93
CA GLY A 156 -14.89 -7.54 -2.79
C GLY A 156 -15.10 -8.96 -2.29
N LEU A 157 -16.01 -9.09 -1.33
CA LEU A 157 -16.40 -10.34 -0.69
C LEU A 157 -17.91 -10.55 -0.73
N ASP A 158 -18.35 -11.76 -1.09
CA ASP A 158 -19.68 -12.28 -0.74
C ASP A 158 -19.56 -13.06 0.56
N MET A 159 -20.20 -12.57 1.61
CA MET A 159 -20.17 -13.17 2.94
C MET A 159 -21.14 -14.36 3.07
N GLY A 160 -22.01 -14.63 2.08
CA GLY A 160 -23.08 -15.62 2.17
C GLY A 160 -24.18 -15.29 3.20
N ARG A 161 -23.92 -14.35 4.09
CA ARG A 161 -24.83 -13.85 5.14
C ARG A 161 -24.69 -12.36 5.31
N LYS A 162 -25.69 -11.71 5.93
CA LYS A 162 -25.60 -10.28 6.26
C LYS A 162 -24.76 -10.08 7.50
N VAL A 163 -23.71 -9.26 7.41
CA VAL A 163 -22.83 -8.88 8.52
C VAL A 163 -22.74 -7.36 8.62
N ARG A 164 -22.35 -6.85 9.79
CA ARG A 164 -22.07 -5.45 10.00
C ARG A 164 -20.55 -5.25 10.04
N VAL A 165 -20.02 -4.46 9.13
CA VAL A 165 -18.62 -4.04 9.16
C VAL A 165 -18.47 -2.78 10.01
N ASP A 166 -17.64 -2.85 11.05
CA ASP A 166 -17.30 -1.72 11.91
C ASP A 166 -15.98 -1.07 11.52
N ARG A 167 -15.01 -1.89 11.11
CA ARG A 167 -13.65 -1.46 10.82
C ARG A 167 -13.18 -2.00 9.47
N ILE A 168 -12.48 -1.14 8.74
CA ILE A 168 -11.85 -1.48 7.46
C ILE A 168 -10.36 -1.21 7.60
N VAL A 169 -9.53 -2.16 7.19
CA VAL A 169 -8.07 -1.99 7.07
C VAL A 169 -7.70 -2.15 5.61
N TYR A 170 -6.92 -1.23 5.08
CA TYR A 170 -6.49 -1.33 3.70
C TYR A 170 -5.02 -0.96 3.51
N THR A 171 -4.43 -1.60 2.52
CA THR A 171 -3.03 -1.44 2.13
C THR A 171 -2.98 -0.99 0.67
N PRO A 172 -2.42 0.18 0.36
CA PRO A 172 -2.18 0.60 -1.02
C PRO A 172 -1.24 -0.38 -1.74
N ARG A 173 -1.34 -0.44 -3.06
CA ARG A 173 -0.28 -1.04 -3.86
C ARG A 173 1.06 -0.42 -3.49
N ASN A 174 2.08 -1.24 -3.38
CA ASN A 174 3.40 -0.86 -2.91
C ASN A 174 4.48 -1.72 -3.58
N ARG A 175 5.75 -1.38 -3.34
CA ARG A 175 6.93 -2.11 -3.83
C ARG A 175 7.55 -3.02 -2.78
N ASP A 176 6.84 -3.27 -1.70
CA ASP A 176 7.31 -4.06 -0.55
C ASP A 176 8.54 -3.47 0.18
N ASN A 177 8.79 -2.19 -0.04
CA ASN A 177 9.92 -1.49 0.55
C ASN A 177 9.47 -0.71 1.81
N TYR A 178 9.15 -1.44 2.87
CA TYR A 178 8.65 -0.88 4.13
C TYR A 178 9.44 -1.41 5.32
N ILE A 179 9.50 -0.56 6.35
CA ILE A 179 9.92 -0.99 7.67
C ILE A 179 8.73 -1.69 8.32
N ARG A 180 8.94 -2.96 8.70
CA ARG A 180 7.93 -3.75 9.38
C ARG A 180 8.39 -4.08 10.80
N PRO A 181 7.49 -4.02 11.79
CA PRO A 181 7.80 -4.50 13.14
C PRO A 181 8.30 -5.94 13.10
N GLY A 182 9.37 -6.21 13.84
CA GLY A 182 10.03 -7.51 13.91
C GLY A 182 11.15 -7.72 12.88
N ASP A 183 11.19 -6.98 11.77
CA ASP A 183 12.29 -7.06 10.80
C ASP A 183 13.55 -6.39 11.37
N THR A 184 14.71 -6.97 11.02
CA THR A 184 16.04 -6.44 11.37
C THR A 184 16.63 -5.71 10.18
N PHE A 185 17.01 -4.46 10.40
CA PHE A 185 17.61 -3.59 9.38
C PHE A 185 19.01 -3.15 9.80
N GLU A 186 19.83 -2.89 8.81
CA GLU A 186 21.15 -2.29 8.96
C GLU A 186 21.25 -1.06 8.08
N LEU A 187 21.62 0.09 8.68
CA LEU A 187 21.95 1.28 7.93
C LEU A 187 23.43 1.28 7.63
N LEU A 188 23.77 1.44 6.36
CA LEU A 188 25.16 1.60 5.90
C LEU A 188 25.31 2.99 5.25
N TYR A 189 26.50 3.57 5.37
CA TYR A 189 26.90 4.78 4.63
C TYR A 189 28.19 4.50 3.86
N CYS A 190 28.38 5.22 2.77
CA CYS A 190 29.55 5.08 1.92
C CYS A 190 30.59 6.17 2.25
N ASP A 191 31.76 5.74 2.72
CA ASP A 191 32.95 6.57 2.87
C ASP A 191 34.14 5.78 2.30
N LYS A 192 34.37 5.90 0.99
CA LYS A 192 35.25 5.04 0.17
C LYS A 192 34.80 3.58 0.13
N GLU A 193 34.28 3.06 1.22
CA GLU A 193 33.70 1.73 1.39
C GLU A 193 32.39 1.83 2.19
N TRP A 194 31.59 0.76 2.19
CA TRP A 194 30.36 0.71 2.97
C TRP A 194 30.67 0.47 4.45
N LYS A 195 30.30 1.42 5.30
CA LYS A 195 30.45 1.35 6.76
C LYS A 195 29.10 1.21 7.43
N SER A 196 28.99 0.27 8.37
CA SER A 196 27.76 0.01 9.11
C SER A 196 27.56 1.02 10.24
N MET A 197 26.33 1.49 10.39
CA MET A 197 25.85 2.22 11.55
C MET A 197 25.14 1.31 12.57
N GLY A 198 25.26 0.00 12.37
CA GLY A 198 24.67 -1.01 13.23
C GLY A 198 23.32 -1.53 12.76
N LYS A 199 22.95 -2.67 13.33
CA LYS A 199 21.67 -3.34 13.09
C LYS A 199 20.65 -2.92 14.14
N LYS A 200 19.39 -2.75 13.73
CA LYS A 200 18.24 -2.47 14.61
C LYS A 200 17.06 -3.33 14.22
N GLN A 201 16.40 -3.91 15.21
CA GLN A 201 15.08 -4.50 15.00
C GLN A 201 14.02 -3.40 15.02
N ALA A 202 13.15 -3.38 14.04
CA ALA A 202 12.05 -2.45 13.99
C ALA A 202 10.96 -2.83 15.03
N LEU A 203 10.65 -1.92 15.92
CA LEU A 203 9.57 -2.07 16.90
C LEU A 203 8.24 -1.49 16.38
N SER A 204 8.31 -0.66 15.34
CA SER A 204 7.17 -0.03 14.68
C SER A 204 7.42 0.03 13.17
N ASP A 205 6.61 0.79 12.45
CA ASP A 205 6.76 1.08 11.01
C ASP A 205 7.85 2.13 10.71
N SER A 206 8.71 2.41 11.65
CA SER A 206 9.80 3.39 11.51
C SER A 206 11.07 2.95 12.24
N LEU A 207 12.22 3.41 11.73
CA LEU A 207 13.53 3.28 12.36
C LEU A 207 14.20 4.65 12.41
N VAL A 208 14.90 4.90 13.51
CA VAL A 208 15.66 6.14 13.70
C VAL A 208 17.13 5.80 13.91
N TYR A 209 17.99 6.38 13.11
CA TYR A 209 19.45 6.36 13.28
C TYR A 209 19.94 7.78 13.56
N SER A 210 20.75 7.93 14.60
CA SER A 210 21.37 9.20 14.98
C SER A 210 22.81 9.26 14.48
N GLY A 211 23.35 10.47 14.28
CA GLY A 211 24.74 10.65 13.87
C GLY A 211 25.04 10.19 12.45
N VAL A 212 24.03 10.15 11.58
CA VAL A 212 24.22 9.78 10.16
C VAL A 212 25.11 10.81 9.49
N PRO A 213 26.22 10.40 8.82
CA PRO A 213 27.10 11.32 8.11
C PRO A 213 26.33 12.08 7.02
N LYS A 214 26.67 13.35 6.85
CA LYS A 214 26.13 14.19 5.78
C LYS A 214 26.87 13.92 4.46
N ASN A 215 26.22 14.20 3.34
CA ASN A 215 26.81 14.14 1.99
C ASN A 215 27.40 12.77 1.65
N THR A 216 26.72 11.70 2.03
CA THR A 216 27.13 10.33 1.74
C THR A 216 25.97 9.50 1.21
N LEU A 217 26.26 8.47 0.45
CA LEU A 217 25.26 7.48 0.06
C LEU A 217 24.82 6.66 1.27
N LEU A 218 23.55 6.39 1.38
CA LEU A 218 22.96 5.56 2.42
C LEU A 218 22.30 4.32 1.81
N LEU A 219 22.50 3.18 2.46
CA LEU A 219 21.84 1.92 2.13
C LEU A 219 21.19 1.37 3.39
N LEU A 220 19.86 1.23 3.37
CA LEU A 220 19.12 0.50 4.41
C LEU A 220 18.89 -0.93 3.92
N ARG A 221 19.57 -1.89 4.55
CA ARG A 221 19.46 -3.31 4.23
C ARG A 221 18.51 -4.01 5.19
N ASN A 222 17.54 -4.74 4.66
CA ASN A 222 16.70 -5.63 5.46
C ASN A 222 17.35 -7.02 5.52
N HIS A 223 17.69 -7.49 6.73
CA HIS A 223 18.33 -8.79 6.96
C HIS A 223 17.31 -9.92 7.16
N THR A 224 16.04 -9.60 7.38
CA THR A 224 14.99 -10.60 7.61
C THR A 224 14.39 -11.08 6.30
N ARG A 225 14.33 -10.21 5.29
CA ARG A 225 13.61 -10.50 4.02
C ARG A 225 14.50 -10.51 2.78
N GLY A 226 15.77 -10.25 2.93
CA GLY A 226 16.80 -10.29 1.87
C GLY A 226 17.13 -8.96 1.29
#